data_a09b7150098d36b0e3321cab823da3d4
#
_entry.id   a09b7150098d36b0e3321cab823da3d4
#
_cell.length_a   1.000
_cell.length_b   1.000
_cell.length_c   1.000
_cell.angle_alpha   90.00
_cell.angle_beta   90.00
_cell.angle_gamma   90.00
#
_symmetry.space_group_name_H-M   'P 1'
#
loop_
_entity.id
_entity.type
_entity.pdbx_description
1 polymer ?
#
loop_
_entity_poly.entity_id
_entity_poly.type
_entity_poly.pdbx_seq_one_letter_code
_entity_poly.pdbx_strand_id
1 'polypeptide(L)'
;MRITKFYFMLLTIVATTVFVGCSDDDDSDTMAQVSVDGTVLFDDGDDFNGDVDGDFTGNGGSATRTFLWMNNLTTADYNSDITASAEGTFNMLVLDADGNTVLNRSLDGASEPDSFSGVTDAGASGIWSVTISLSSFNGDGSFSLSEGN
;
A
#
# COMPACT_ATOMS: atom_id res chain seq x y z
N MET A 1 76.24 -39.24 -17.71
CA MET A 1 75.98 -37.91 -17.13
C MET A 1 74.72 -37.31 -17.78
N ARG A 2 73.57 -37.37 -17.13
CA ARG A 2 72.27 -37.06 -17.71
C ARG A 2 71.83 -35.77 -17.14
N ILE A 3 71.63 -34.79 -18.01
CA ILE A 3 71.11 -33.46 -17.68
C ILE A 3 69.60 -33.54 -17.78
N THR A 4 68.91 -33.45 -16.63
CA THR A 4 67.46 -33.37 -16.58
C THR A 4 67.07 -31.91 -16.79
N LYS A 5 66.38 -31.64 -17.86
CA LYS A 5 65.82 -30.33 -18.17
C LYS A 5 64.53 -30.13 -17.32
N PHE A 6 64.61 -29.22 -16.37
CA PHE A 6 63.42 -28.72 -15.66
C PHE A 6 62.67 -27.76 -16.58
N TYR A 7 61.50 -28.16 -17.01
CA TYR A 7 60.53 -27.23 -17.64
C TYR A 7 59.82 -26.46 -16.56
N PHE A 8 60.14 -25.19 -16.44
CA PHE A 8 59.36 -24.24 -15.70
C PHE A 8 58.12 -23.89 -16.53
N MET A 9 57.01 -24.50 -16.17
CA MET A 9 55.71 -24.17 -16.76
C MET A 9 55.18 -22.93 -16.05
N LEU A 10 55.40 -21.78 -16.65
CA LEU A 10 54.85 -20.50 -16.19
C LEU A 10 53.34 -20.51 -16.43
N LEU A 11 52.56 -20.78 -15.40
CA LEU A 11 51.10 -20.70 -15.43
C LEU A 11 50.71 -19.23 -15.35
N THR A 12 50.49 -18.61 -16.48
CA THR A 12 49.89 -17.28 -16.57
C THR A 12 48.39 -17.37 -16.20
N ILE A 13 48.08 -17.00 -14.97
CA ILE A 13 46.69 -16.82 -14.54
C ILE A 13 46.18 -15.50 -15.17
N VAL A 14 45.43 -15.64 -16.25
CA VAL A 14 44.65 -14.52 -16.80
C VAL A 14 43.48 -14.32 -15.85
N ALA A 15 43.60 -13.32 -14.97
CA ALA A 15 42.47 -12.82 -14.17
C ALA A 15 41.53 -12.08 -15.12
N THR A 16 40.51 -12.73 -15.61
CA THR A 16 39.37 -12.10 -16.25
C THR A 16 38.59 -11.39 -15.17
N THR A 17 38.80 -10.09 -15.00
CA THR A 17 37.91 -9.23 -14.22
C THR A 17 36.59 -9.16 -14.99
N VAL A 18 35.62 -9.96 -14.55
CA VAL A 18 34.23 -9.77 -14.94
C VAL A 18 33.79 -8.47 -14.27
N PHE A 19 33.76 -7.40 -15.02
CA PHE A 19 32.98 -6.23 -14.65
C PHE A 19 31.53 -6.68 -14.72
N VAL A 20 30.98 -7.06 -13.56
CA VAL A 20 29.54 -7.04 -13.37
C VAL A 20 29.19 -5.56 -13.40
N GLY A 21 28.80 -5.06 -14.58
CA GLY A 21 28.13 -3.80 -14.68
C GLY A 21 26.87 -3.95 -13.81
N CYS A 22 26.78 -3.19 -12.71
CA CYS A 22 25.49 -2.80 -12.24
C CYS A 22 24.86 -2.05 -13.41
N SER A 23 23.95 -2.70 -14.12
CA SER A 23 22.92 -1.97 -14.79
C SER A 23 22.16 -1.30 -13.64
N ASP A 24 22.28 0.02 -13.51
CA ASP A 24 21.22 0.81 -12.93
C ASP A 24 20.03 0.59 -13.87
N ASP A 25 19.33 -0.51 -13.65
CA ASP A 25 17.95 -0.59 -14.05
C ASP A 25 17.29 0.50 -13.21
N ASP A 26 16.95 1.63 -13.83
CA ASP A 26 15.91 2.54 -13.39
C ASP A 26 14.58 1.76 -13.42
N ASP A 27 14.48 0.70 -12.62
CA ASP A 27 13.23 0.20 -12.14
C ASP A 27 12.69 1.32 -11.27
N SER A 28 11.88 2.18 -11.86
CA SER A 28 11.02 3.05 -11.07
C SER A 28 10.14 2.10 -10.28
N ASP A 29 10.58 1.83 -9.04
CA ASP A 29 9.86 0.95 -8.12
C ASP A 29 8.41 1.43 -8.07
N THR A 30 7.51 0.62 -8.63
CA THR A 30 6.07 0.91 -8.55
C THR A 30 5.69 0.79 -7.09
N MET A 31 5.28 1.90 -6.50
CA MET A 31 4.97 1.98 -5.07
C MET A 31 3.52 2.41 -4.88
N ALA A 32 2.93 1.94 -3.80
CA ALA A 32 1.69 2.47 -3.28
C ALA A 32 1.80 2.54 -1.75
N GLN A 33 1.30 3.61 -1.17
CA GLN A 33 1.43 3.93 0.24
C GLN A 33 0.09 4.42 0.78
N VAL A 34 -0.21 4.03 2.01
CA VAL A 34 -1.37 4.50 2.79
C VAL A 34 -0.85 5.08 4.09
N SER A 35 -1.40 6.20 4.51
CA SER A 35 -1.16 6.81 5.83
C SER A 35 -2.48 7.12 6.53
N VAL A 36 -2.44 7.15 7.86
CA VAL A 36 -3.57 7.52 8.73
C VAL A 36 -3.04 8.50 9.76
N ASP A 37 -3.69 9.65 9.88
CA ASP A 37 -3.31 10.73 10.80
C ASP A 37 -1.82 11.11 10.68
N GLY A 38 -1.31 11.11 9.45
CA GLY A 38 0.08 11.38 9.13
C GLY A 38 1.06 10.24 9.41
N THR A 39 0.57 9.07 9.88
CA THR A 39 1.39 7.87 10.11
C THR A 39 1.30 6.95 8.90
N VAL A 40 2.45 6.63 8.29
CA VAL A 40 2.51 5.66 7.21
C VAL A 40 2.30 4.26 7.75
N LEU A 41 1.36 3.52 7.16
CA LEU A 41 1.09 2.13 7.52
C LEU A 41 2.05 1.21 6.77
N PHE A 42 2.97 0.58 7.48
CA PHE A 42 3.87 -0.43 6.93
C PHE A 42 3.34 -1.85 7.16
N ASP A 43 2.75 -2.08 8.32
CA ASP A 43 2.17 -3.34 8.74
C ASP A 43 0.67 -3.20 9.00
N ASP A 44 -0.04 -4.31 9.20
CA ASP A 44 -1.43 -4.32 9.58
C ASP A 44 -1.58 -4.30 11.11
N GLY A 45 -2.68 -3.71 11.59
CA GLY A 45 -3.10 -3.78 12.98
C GLY A 45 -2.74 -2.57 13.84
N ASP A 46 -2.33 -1.46 13.25
CA ASP A 46 -2.24 -0.18 13.96
C ASP A 46 -3.62 0.24 14.51
N ASP A 47 -3.66 0.81 15.71
CA ASP A 47 -4.87 1.22 16.41
C ASP A 47 -5.07 2.73 16.34
N PHE A 48 -6.28 3.16 15.93
CA PHE A 48 -6.68 4.57 15.87
C PHE A 48 -7.98 4.82 16.65
N ASN A 49 -8.13 6.01 17.18
CA ASN A 49 -9.28 6.43 17.96
C ASN A 49 -9.68 7.85 17.58
N GLY A 50 -10.99 8.14 17.63
CA GLY A 50 -11.54 9.43 17.22
C GLY A 50 -11.74 9.51 15.72
N ASP A 51 -11.80 10.72 15.19
CA ASP A 51 -11.89 10.93 13.75
C ASP A 51 -10.57 10.52 13.10
N VAL A 52 -10.65 9.85 11.96
CA VAL A 52 -9.52 9.37 11.18
C VAL A 52 -9.46 10.13 9.87
N ASP A 53 -8.30 10.71 9.59
CA ASP A 53 -7.96 11.30 8.30
C ASP A 53 -6.81 10.48 7.66
N GLY A 54 -7.09 9.91 6.50
CA GLY A 54 -6.12 9.10 5.77
C GLY A 54 -5.79 9.65 4.39
N ASP A 55 -4.55 9.44 3.99
CA ASP A 55 -4.06 9.77 2.65
C ASP A 55 -3.46 8.54 1.99
N PHE A 56 -3.49 8.51 0.68
CA PHE A 56 -2.83 7.47 -0.09
C PHE A 56 -2.25 8.01 -1.40
N THR A 57 -1.14 7.41 -1.80
CA THR A 57 -0.45 7.76 -3.05
C THR A 57 0.06 6.51 -3.75
N GLY A 58 0.26 6.59 -5.05
CA GLY A 58 0.87 5.53 -5.83
C GLY A 58 1.45 6.02 -7.16
N ASN A 59 2.37 5.26 -7.70
CA ASN A 59 2.96 5.45 -9.03
C ASN A 59 2.83 4.16 -9.88
N GLY A 60 1.65 3.52 -9.84
CA GLY A 60 1.36 2.25 -10.51
C GLY A 60 1.52 1.02 -9.63
N GLY A 61 1.81 1.20 -8.33
CA GLY A 61 1.97 0.12 -7.36
C GLY A 61 0.65 -0.36 -6.76
N SER A 62 0.75 -1.39 -5.92
CA SER A 62 -0.37 -1.93 -5.16
C SER A 62 -0.01 -2.03 -3.68
N ALA A 63 -0.98 -1.77 -2.81
CA ALA A 63 -0.84 -1.92 -1.37
C ALA A 63 -2.18 -2.32 -0.76
N THR A 64 -2.13 -3.11 0.29
CA THR A 64 -3.29 -3.37 1.15
C THR A 64 -2.85 -3.14 2.58
N ARG A 65 -3.60 -2.35 3.33
CA ARG A 65 -3.33 -2.01 4.73
C ARG A 65 -4.61 -2.10 5.53
N THR A 66 -4.52 -2.75 6.68
CA THR A 66 -5.64 -2.89 7.62
C THR A 66 -5.25 -2.25 8.93
N PHE A 67 -6.09 -1.36 9.42
CA PHE A 67 -5.95 -0.76 10.75
C PHE A 67 -7.21 -1.01 11.58
N LEU A 68 -7.08 -0.89 12.90
CA LEU A 68 -8.15 -1.01 13.86
C LEU A 68 -8.62 0.39 14.27
N TRP A 69 -9.91 0.54 14.39
CA TRP A 69 -10.54 1.81 14.74
C TRP A 69 -11.65 1.61 15.77
N MET A 70 -11.59 2.36 16.89
CA MET A 70 -12.62 2.31 17.91
C MET A 70 -13.83 3.13 17.46
N ASN A 71 -14.97 2.47 17.25
CA ASN A 71 -16.26 3.10 17.01
C ASN A 71 -17.21 2.77 18.15
N ASN A 72 -17.57 3.78 18.96
CA ASN A 72 -18.49 3.62 20.09
C ASN A 72 -19.95 3.62 19.66
N LEU A 73 -20.25 3.94 18.41
CA LEU A 73 -21.57 3.98 17.81
C LEU A 73 -21.79 2.78 16.89
N THR A 74 -22.97 2.70 16.31
CA THR A 74 -23.34 1.61 15.41
C THR A 74 -23.17 1.94 13.93
N THR A 75 -22.87 3.19 13.60
CA THR A 75 -22.63 3.67 12.24
C THR A 75 -21.37 4.51 12.23
N ALA A 76 -20.81 4.74 11.05
CA ALA A 76 -19.73 5.70 10.82
C ALA A 76 -20.06 6.56 9.61
N ASP A 77 -19.72 7.84 9.68
CA ASP A 77 -19.67 8.71 8.52
C ASP A 77 -18.34 8.47 7.79
N TYR A 78 -18.38 8.39 6.48
CA TYR A 78 -17.20 8.14 5.65
C TYR A 78 -17.15 9.07 4.44
N ASN A 79 -15.93 9.34 4.00
CA ASN A 79 -15.65 10.05 2.75
C ASN A 79 -14.41 9.45 2.11
N SER A 80 -14.33 9.46 0.79
CA SER A 80 -13.09 9.24 0.04
C SER A 80 -13.14 9.95 -1.29
N ASP A 81 -11.97 10.38 -1.74
CA ASP A 81 -11.76 11.15 -2.95
C ASP A 81 -10.42 10.74 -3.57
N ILE A 82 -10.38 10.59 -4.91
CA ILE A 82 -9.15 10.38 -5.67
C ILE A 82 -8.97 11.54 -6.65
N THR A 83 -7.72 11.86 -6.99
CA THR A 83 -7.47 12.87 -8.04
C THR A 83 -8.10 12.45 -9.35
N ALA A 84 -8.71 13.41 -10.07
CA ALA A 84 -9.40 13.16 -11.36
C ALA A 84 -8.49 12.55 -12.45
N SER A 85 -7.17 12.65 -12.31
CA SER A 85 -6.16 12.05 -13.18
C SER A 85 -5.64 10.71 -12.69
N ALA A 86 -6.16 10.19 -11.57
CA ALA A 86 -5.73 8.91 -11.02
C ALA A 86 -6.03 7.75 -11.99
N GLU A 87 -5.25 6.69 -11.88
CA GLU A 87 -5.44 5.42 -12.58
C GLU A 87 -5.40 4.27 -11.58
N GLY A 88 -5.92 3.11 -11.95
CA GLY A 88 -6.02 1.95 -11.05
C GLY A 88 -7.24 2.03 -10.15
N THR A 89 -7.25 1.28 -9.05
CA THR A 89 -8.42 1.15 -8.19
C THR A 89 -8.07 1.44 -6.73
N PHE A 90 -8.91 2.21 -6.06
CA PHE A 90 -8.98 2.34 -4.60
C PHE A 90 -10.19 1.56 -4.08
N ASN A 91 -10.04 0.85 -2.97
CA ASN A 91 -11.15 0.21 -2.26
C ASN A 91 -11.04 0.45 -0.76
N MET A 92 -12.19 0.72 -0.14
CA MET A 92 -12.35 0.83 1.30
C MET A 92 -13.35 -0.23 1.78
N LEU A 93 -12.87 -1.15 2.61
CA LEU A 93 -13.67 -2.17 3.27
C LEU A 93 -13.68 -1.91 4.77
N VAL A 94 -14.86 -1.85 5.38
CA VAL A 94 -15.00 -1.69 6.84
C VAL A 94 -15.83 -2.85 7.39
N LEU A 95 -15.29 -3.48 8.42
CA LEU A 95 -15.96 -4.53 9.19
C LEU A 95 -16.28 -4.00 10.58
N ASP A 96 -17.45 -4.33 11.11
CA ASP A 96 -17.85 -3.99 12.47
C ASP A 96 -17.10 -4.86 13.52
N ALA A 97 -17.38 -4.65 14.81
CA ALA A 97 -16.76 -5.38 15.91
C ALA A 97 -17.05 -6.90 15.91
N ASP A 98 -18.12 -7.34 15.25
CA ASP A 98 -18.47 -8.75 15.06
C ASP A 98 -17.91 -9.33 13.75
N GLY A 99 -17.22 -8.52 12.94
CA GLY A 99 -16.63 -8.92 11.67
C GLY A 99 -17.61 -8.90 10.48
N ASN A 100 -18.77 -8.25 10.63
CA ASN A 100 -19.69 -8.09 9.51
C ASN A 100 -19.30 -6.89 8.64
N THR A 101 -19.46 -7.00 7.33
CA THR A 101 -19.20 -5.87 6.42
C THR A 101 -20.26 -4.79 6.59
N VAL A 102 -19.83 -3.58 6.93
CA VAL A 102 -20.68 -2.39 7.05
C VAL A 102 -20.41 -1.36 5.93
N LEU A 103 -19.28 -1.50 5.24
CA LEU A 103 -18.93 -0.72 4.05
C LEU A 103 -18.03 -1.54 3.15
N ASN A 104 -18.28 -1.49 1.84
CA ASN A 104 -17.34 -1.95 0.81
C ASN A 104 -17.56 -1.10 -0.45
N ARG A 105 -16.69 -0.13 -0.68
CA ARG A 105 -16.78 0.84 -1.78
C ARG A 105 -15.45 0.98 -2.51
N SER A 106 -15.54 1.14 -3.83
CA SER A 106 -14.37 1.35 -4.69
C SER A 106 -14.51 2.63 -5.50
N LEU A 107 -13.38 3.21 -5.88
CA LEU A 107 -13.23 4.22 -6.91
C LEU A 107 -12.28 3.68 -7.97
N ASP A 108 -12.65 3.84 -9.23
CA ASP A 108 -11.80 3.48 -10.36
C ASP A 108 -11.21 4.77 -10.95
N GLY A 109 -9.89 4.85 -10.98
CA GLY A 109 -9.19 5.97 -11.60
C GLY A 109 -9.57 6.14 -13.07
N ALA A 110 -9.47 7.37 -13.58
CA ALA A 110 -9.89 7.77 -14.92
C ALA A 110 -11.39 7.59 -15.23
N SER A 111 -12.21 7.38 -14.19
CA SER A 111 -13.68 7.23 -14.29
C SER A 111 -14.37 8.06 -13.22
N GLU A 112 -15.51 8.67 -13.59
CA GLU A 112 -16.41 9.26 -12.62
C GLU A 112 -17.39 8.20 -12.03
N PRO A 113 -17.78 8.29 -10.76
CA PRO A 113 -17.37 9.32 -9.80
C PRO A 113 -15.95 9.08 -9.25
N ASP A 114 -15.20 10.16 -9.02
CA ASP A 114 -13.88 10.16 -8.38
C ASP A 114 -13.92 10.27 -6.84
N SER A 115 -15.12 10.30 -6.27
CA SER A 115 -15.35 10.40 -4.83
C SER A 115 -16.62 9.66 -4.39
N PHE A 116 -16.67 9.35 -3.12
CA PHE A 116 -17.87 8.87 -2.45
C PHE A 116 -17.93 9.34 -1.00
N SER A 117 -19.12 9.52 -0.46
CA SER A 117 -19.36 9.81 0.95
C SER A 117 -20.69 9.22 1.39
N GLY A 118 -20.89 9.12 2.69
CA GLY A 118 -22.14 8.64 3.27
C GLY A 118 -22.00 8.12 4.69
N VAL A 119 -22.96 7.30 5.08
CA VAL A 119 -23.01 6.61 6.36
C VAL A 119 -22.95 5.10 6.10
N THR A 120 -22.19 4.36 6.90
CA THR A 120 -22.11 2.89 6.81
C THR A 120 -23.45 2.24 7.10
N ASP A 121 -23.61 0.97 6.73
CA ASP A 121 -24.62 0.13 7.34
C ASP A 121 -24.40 0.07 8.86
N ALA A 122 -25.48 -0.19 9.61
CA ALA A 122 -25.39 -0.33 11.06
C ALA A 122 -24.69 -1.63 11.43
N GLY A 123 -23.73 -1.56 12.34
CA GLY A 123 -22.94 -2.68 12.85
C GLY A 123 -22.85 -2.71 14.37
N ALA A 124 -22.14 -3.69 14.92
CA ALA A 124 -21.81 -3.77 16.32
C ALA A 124 -20.76 -2.71 16.69
N SER A 125 -21.03 -1.92 17.75
CA SER A 125 -20.03 -0.97 18.28
C SER A 125 -18.84 -1.70 18.90
N GLY A 126 -17.68 -1.07 18.87
CA GLY A 126 -16.43 -1.63 19.40
C GLY A 126 -15.25 -1.39 18.45
N ILE A 127 -14.30 -2.30 18.41
CA ILE A 127 -13.13 -2.20 17.52
C ILE A 127 -13.55 -2.68 16.14
N TRP A 128 -13.58 -1.75 15.19
CA TRP A 128 -13.83 -2.00 13.78
C TRP A 128 -12.52 -2.23 13.03
N SER A 129 -12.58 -2.94 11.93
CA SER A 129 -11.43 -3.18 11.05
C SER A 129 -11.63 -2.44 9.74
N VAL A 130 -10.66 -1.61 9.39
CA VAL A 130 -10.68 -0.80 8.16
C VAL A 130 -9.55 -1.25 7.25
N THR A 131 -9.89 -1.71 6.06
CA THR A 131 -8.91 -2.14 5.06
C THR A 131 -8.96 -1.20 3.85
N ILE A 132 -7.82 -0.61 3.55
CA ILE A 132 -7.59 0.20 2.35
C ILE A 132 -6.77 -0.63 1.37
N SER A 133 -7.28 -0.78 0.15
CA SER A 133 -6.59 -1.50 -0.92
C SER A 133 -6.40 -0.61 -2.14
N LEU A 134 -5.17 -0.54 -2.61
CA LEU A 134 -4.76 0.12 -3.84
C LEU A 134 -4.31 -0.96 -4.82
N SER A 135 -4.78 -0.89 -6.06
CA SER A 135 -4.41 -1.85 -7.11
C SER A 135 -3.94 -1.12 -8.36
N SER A 136 -2.66 -1.30 -8.71
CA SER A 136 -2.01 -0.59 -9.83
C SER A 136 -2.31 0.91 -9.80
N PHE A 137 -2.34 1.47 -8.58
CA PHE A 137 -2.79 2.84 -8.34
C PHE A 137 -1.69 3.84 -8.72
N ASN A 138 -2.07 4.83 -9.52
CA ASN A 138 -1.21 5.93 -9.93
C ASN A 138 -1.96 7.24 -9.71
N GLY A 139 -1.51 8.04 -8.77
CA GLY A 139 -2.15 9.27 -8.31
C GLY A 139 -2.12 9.42 -6.80
N ASP A 140 -3.00 10.24 -6.30
CA ASP A 140 -3.20 10.48 -4.87
C ASP A 140 -4.69 10.57 -4.54
N GLY A 141 -4.99 10.43 -3.27
CA GLY A 141 -6.33 10.55 -2.74
C GLY A 141 -6.34 10.58 -1.23
N SER A 142 -7.53 10.75 -0.68
CA SER A 142 -7.76 10.80 0.75
C SER A 142 -9.00 10.01 1.15
N PHE A 143 -9.09 9.68 2.42
CA PHE A 143 -10.29 9.12 3.03
C PHE A 143 -10.44 9.63 4.47
N SER A 144 -11.65 9.60 4.97
CA SER A 144 -11.93 9.90 6.38
C SER A 144 -13.01 9.00 6.94
N LEU A 145 -12.94 8.79 8.24
CA LEU A 145 -13.93 8.10 9.05
C LEU A 145 -14.16 8.90 10.34
N SER A 146 -15.42 9.06 10.71
CA SER A 146 -15.83 9.57 12.03
C SER A 146 -16.98 8.74 12.58
N GLU A 147 -17.16 8.77 13.92
CA GLU A 147 -18.31 8.11 14.53
C GLU A 147 -19.60 8.72 13.97
N GLY A 148 -20.55 7.87 13.58
CA GLY A 148 -21.84 8.30 13.06
C GLY A 148 -22.76 8.88 14.12
N ASN A 149 -23.92 9.39 13.71
CA ASN A 149 -24.94 9.94 14.60
C ASN A 149 -26.02 8.93 14.94
#